data_a0e7e94ba3c573dbf5e98411a4725765
#
_entry.id   a0e7e94ba3c573dbf5e98411a4725765
#
_cell.length_a   1.000
_cell.length_b   1.000
_cell.length_c   1.000
_cell.angle_alpha   90.00
_cell.angle_beta   90.00
_cell.angle_gamma   90.00
#
_symmetry.space_group_name_H-M   'P 1'
#
loop_
_entity.id
_entity.type
_entity.pdbx_description
1 polymer ?
#
loop_
_entity_poly.entity_id
_entity_poly.type
_entity_poly.pdbx_seq_one_letter_code
_entity_poly.pdbx_strand_id
1 'polypeptide(L)'
;KEASAALLAGESVGFYSEFSWDGELPEGLVLCGKDGRPSAAADPENGKKAGEAPETGIAVTIHRGCLPFKNTVHVVPPATVLGMGCRRNKEADVIEKEASVCLADADIYSQAVEKLTSISIKKDEVGLQKLAEDWRIPFITFEEEELSHAEGEFTPSEFVKKITGVNNVCERSAVLGA
;
A
#
# COMPACT_ATOMS: atom_id res chain seq x y z
N LYS A 1 17.66 12.08 3.70
CA LYS A 1 18.95 12.81 3.71
C LYS A 1 19.39 13.18 2.30
N GLU A 2 19.39 12.27 1.33
CA GLU A 2 19.86 12.51 -0.05
C GLU A 2 19.03 13.59 -0.76
N ALA A 3 17.70 13.47 -0.76
CA ALA A 3 16.82 14.46 -1.37
C ALA A 3 16.97 15.85 -0.73
N SER A 4 17.12 15.91 0.60
CA SER A 4 17.35 17.19 1.30
C SER A 4 18.72 17.78 0.98
N ALA A 5 19.74 16.94 0.81
CA ALA A 5 21.07 17.41 0.44
C ALA A 5 21.09 17.96 -1.00
N ALA A 6 20.42 17.29 -1.94
CA ALA A 6 20.28 17.77 -3.31
C ALA A 6 19.55 19.12 -3.39
N LEU A 7 18.44 19.29 -2.67
CA LEU A 7 17.72 20.58 -2.58
C LEU A 7 18.60 21.69 -2.01
N LEU A 8 19.36 21.41 -0.94
CA LEU A 8 20.26 22.38 -0.33
C LEU A 8 21.43 22.76 -1.25
N ALA A 9 21.84 21.84 -2.15
CA ALA A 9 22.84 22.10 -3.18
C ALA A 9 22.28 22.90 -4.38
N GLY A 10 20.98 23.21 -4.40
CA GLY A 10 20.30 23.87 -5.51
C GLY A 10 19.99 22.95 -6.69
N GLU A 11 20.06 21.63 -6.47
CA GLU A 11 19.68 20.66 -7.49
C GLU A 11 18.17 20.43 -7.50
N SER A 12 17.61 20.12 -8.68
CA SER A 12 16.21 19.70 -8.80
C SER A 12 16.05 18.27 -8.29
N VAL A 13 15.02 18.04 -7.48
CA VAL A 13 14.65 16.71 -6.98
C VAL A 13 13.34 16.27 -7.64
N GLY A 14 13.32 15.06 -8.18
CA GLY A 14 12.13 14.49 -8.80
C GLY A 14 11.04 14.18 -7.76
N PHE A 15 9.80 14.32 -8.15
CA PHE A 15 8.64 13.91 -7.37
C PHE A 15 7.71 13.06 -8.23
N TYR A 16 7.44 11.85 -7.77
CA TYR A 16 6.46 10.94 -8.36
C TYR A 16 5.46 10.51 -7.30
N SER A 17 4.18 10.44 -7.64
CA SER A 17 3.15 9.91 -6.76
C SER A 17 2.15 9.06 -7.53
N GLU A 18 1.80 7.90 -6.98
CA GLU A 18 0.68 7.07 -7.43
C GLU A 18 -0.67 7.61 -6.92
N PHE A 19 -0.62 8.53 -5.96
CA PHE A 19 -1.79 9.10 -5.31
C PHE A 19 -2.00 10.53 -5.77
N SER A 20 -3.25 10.95 -5.76
CA SER A 20 -3.60 12.37 -5.87
C SER A 20 -3.13 13.12 -4.64
N TRP A 21 -2.74 14.37 -4.82
CA TRP A 21 -2.42 15.27 -3.71
C TRP A 21 -3.04 16.65 -3.98
N ASP A 22 -3.27 17.40 -2.92
CA ASP A 22 -3.74 18.78 -2.99
C ASP A 22 -2.58 19.75 -2.74
N GLY A 23 -2.63 20.92 -3.42
CA GLY A 23 -1.66 21.99 -3.26
C GLY A 23 -0.59 22.05 -4.35
N GLU A 24 0.33 22.99 -4.19
CA GLU A 24 1.45 23.20 -5.11
C GLU A 24 2.67 22.41 -4.66
N LEU A 25 3.47 21.96 -5.64
CA LEU A 25 4.76 21.34 -5.33
C LEU A 25 5.70 22.39 -4.72
N PRO A 26 6.41 22.04 -3.62
CA PRO A 26 7.45 22.90 -3.07
C PRO A 26 8.52 23.25 -4.11
N GLU A 27 9.12 24.44 -3.95
CA GLU A 27 10.24 24.89 -4.78
C GLU A 27 11.40 23.88 -4.76
N GLY A 28 11.97 23.60 -5.92
CA GLY A 28 13.04 22.61 -6.10
C GLY A 28 12.55 21.20 -6.39
N LEU A 29 11.25 20.90 -6.23
CA LEU A 29 10.67 19.63 -6.66
C LEU A 29 10.15 19.74 -8.10
N VAL A 30 10.39 18.68 -8.88
CA VAL A 30 9.92 18.56 -10.28
C VAL A 30 8.98 17.36 -10.37
N LEU A 31 7.73 17.61 -10.80
CA LEU A 31 6.77 16.52 -11.06
C LEU A 31 7.29 15.62 -12.19
N CYS A 32 7.37 14.33 -11.91
CA CYS A 32 7.85 13.32 -12.84
C CYS A 32 6.83 12.18 -13.00
N GLY A 33 6.89 11.52 -14.16
CA GLY A 33 6.19 10.27 -14.39
C GLY A 33 6.89 9.07 -13.72
N LYS A 34 6.27 7.89 -13.85
CA LYS A 34 6.82 6.63 -13.34
C LYS A 34 8.19 6.27 -13.96
N ASP A 35 8.51 6.84 -15.12
CA ASP A 35 9.78 6.70 -15.82
C ASP A 35 10.85 7.73 -15.35
N GLY A 36 10.54 8.51 -14.32
CA GLY A 36 11.44 9.54 -13.76
C GLY A 36 11.57 10.79 -14.60
N ARG A 37 10.88 10.89 -15.74
CA ARG A 37 10.94 12.04 -16.62
C ARG A 37 10.00 13.14 -16.15
N PRO A 38 10.39 14.42 -16.27
CA PRO A 38 9.51 15.53 -15.98
C PRO A 38 8.19 15.45 -16.76
N SER A 39 7.08 15.60 -16.05
CA SER A 39 5.75 15.61 -16.67
C SER A 39 5.55 16.88 -17.48
N ALA A 40 5.04 16.76 -18.71
CA ALA A 40 4.77 17.89 -19.58
C ALA A 40 3.73 18.89 -19.02
N ALA A 41 3.00 18.50 -17.96
CA ALA A 41 2.05 19.36 -17.26
C ALA A 41 2.73 20.33 -16.27
N ALA A 42 4.04 20.24 -16.06
CA ALA A 42 4.73 20.94 -14.98
C ALA A 42 5.01 22.43 -15.22
N ASP A 43 4.92 22.96 -16.45
CA ASP A 43 4.98 24.41 -16.65
C ASP A 43 4.59 24.84 -18.08
N PRO A 44 3.33 25.26 -18.34
CA PRO A 44 2.93 25.77 -19.64
C PRO A 44 3.47 27.19 -19.95
N GLU A 45 3.94 27.95 -18.94
CA GLU A 45 4.34 29.35 -19.14
C GLU A 45 5.83 29.61 -19.37
N ASN A 46 6.70 28.69 -18.96
CA ASN A 46 8.15 28.95 -18.98
C ASN A 46 8.95 28.33 -20.14
N GLY A 47 8.32 27.63 -21.07
CA GLY A 47 9.01 27.19 -22.31
C GLY A 47 10.37 26.47 -22.10
N LYS A 48 10.71 26.08 -20.87
CA LYS A 48 11.91 25.32 -20.60
C LYS A 48 11.74 23.93 -21.20
N LYS A 49 12.63 23.59 -22.12
CA LYS A 49 12.82 22.22 -22.61
C LYS A 49 12.73 21.27 -21.43
N ALA A 50 12.04 20.13 -21.61
CA ALA A 50 12.04 19.05 -20.66
C ALA A 50 13.48 18.87 -20.17
N GLY A 51 13.74 19.26 -18.91
CA GLY A 51 15.07 19.17 -18.31
C GLY A 51 15.51 17.72 -18.24
N GLU A 52 16.80 17.49 -18.05
CA GLU A 52 17.29 16.15 -17.75
C GLU A 52 16.52 15.57 -16.56
N ALA A 53 16.23 14.26 -16.63
CA ALA A 53 15.57 13.56 -15.53
C ALA A 53 16.39 13.70 -14.24
N PRO A 54 15.80 14.13 -13.11
CA PRO A 54 16.53 14.25 -11.86
C PRO A 54 17.15 12.90 -11.44
N GLU A 55 18.41 12.89 -11.03
CA GLU A 55 19.03 11.66 -10.54
C GLU A 55 18.44 11.20 -9.21
N THR A 56 18.04 12.15 -8.36
CA THR A 56 17.47 11.92 -7.04
C THR A 56 16.00 12.36 -7.02
N GLY A 57 15.15 11.55 -6.43
CA GLY A 57 13.74 11.90 -6.31
C GLY A 57 13.01 11.16 -5.22
N ILE A 58 11.80 11.62 -4.95
CA ILE A 58 10.86 11.07 -3.99
C ILE A 58 9.75 10.35 -4.75
N ALA A 59 9.48 9.10 -4.40
CA ALA A 59 8.36 8.32 -4.90
C ALA A 59 7.37 8.06 -3.78
N VAL A 60 6.16 8.61 -3.91
CA VAL A 60 5.03 8.29 -3.02
C VAL A 60 4.30 7.11 -3.62
N THR A 61 4.51 5.92 -3.05
CA THR A 61 4.04 4.65 -3.61
C THR A 61 3.95 3.58 -2.54
N ILE A 62 3.09 2.59 -2.75
CA ILE A 62 3.04 1.38 -1.94
C ILE A 62 3.97 0.27 -2.50
N HIS A 63 4.50 0.44 -3.70
CA HIS A 63 5.27 -0.58 -4.42
C HIS A 63 6.77 -0.46 -4.20
N ARG A 64 7.41 -1.58 -3.84
CA ARG A 64 8.86 -1.69 -3.61
C ARG A 64 9.69 -1.50 -4.87
N GLY A 65 9.19 -2.04 -6.00
CA GLY A 65 9.83 -1.99 -7.31
C GLY A 65 9.61 -0.67 -8.05
N CYS A 66 8.90 0.30 -7.48
CA CYS A 66 8.71 1.61 -8.09
C CYS A 66 9.96 2.47 -7.86
N LEU A 67 10.87 2.49 -8.82
CA LEU A 67 12.17 3.18 -8.78
C LEU A 67 12.29 4.19 -9.93
N PRO A 68 11.52 5.31 -9.90
CA PRO A 68 11.54 6.28 -10.99
C PRO A 68 12.89 6.97 -11.19
N PHE A 69 13.69 7.07 -10.13
CA PHE A 69 14.95 7.79 -10.12
C PHE A 69 16.12 6.88 -9.80
N LYS A 70 17.32 7.25 -10.21
CA LYS A 70 18.55 6.52 -9.86
C LYS A 70 18.71 6.40 -8.33
N ASN A 71 18.41 7.48 -7.62
CA ASN A 71 18.35 7.54 -6.16
C ASN A 71 16.90 7.81 -5.75
N THR A 72 16.09 6.77 -5.61
CA THR A 72 14.68 6.89 -5.21
C THR A 72 14.53 6.82 -3.69
N VAL A 73 13.91 7.83 -3.11
CA VAL A 73 13.46 7.84 -1.71
C VAL A 73 11.96 7.50 -1.69
N HIS A 74 11.60 6.38 -1.08
CA HIS A 74 10.19 6.00 -0.95
C HIS A 74 9.53 6.71 0.23
N VAL A 75 8.35 7.26 -0.02
CA VAL A 75 7.37 7.65 0.98
C VAL A 75 6.18 6.70 0.83
N VAL A 76 5.97 5.87 1.83
CA VAL A 76 4.96 4.80 1.78
C VAL A 76 3.75 5.22 2.62
N PRO A 77 2.64 5.63 1.99
CA PRO A 77 1.41 5.92 2.73
C PRO A 77 0.71 4.64 3.16
N PRO A 78 0.03 4.62 4.32
CA PRO A 78 -0.85 3.53 4.72
C PRO A 78 -2.14 3.59 3.88
N ALA A 79 -2.19 2.82 2.81
CA ALA A 79 -3.26 2.87 1.81
C ALA A 79 -3.67 1.47 1.30
N THR A 80 -3.39 0.43 2.11
CA THR A 80 -3.71 -0.96 1.74
C THR A 80 -4.45 -1.65 2.86
N VAL A 81 -5.51 -2.37 2.54
CA VAL A 81 -6.24 -3.21 3.49
C VAL A 81 -5.82 -4.66 3.31
N LEU A 82 -5.42 -5.32 4.39
CA LEU A 82 -5.03 -6.73 4.39
C LEU A 82 -6.15 -7.60 4.95
N GLY A 83 -6.85 -8.33 4.08
CA GLY A 83 -7.84 -9.32 4.48
C GLY A 83 -7.19 -10.67 4.77
N MET A 84 -7.36 -11.20 5.98
CA MET A 84 -6.74 -12.46 6.39
C MET A 84 -7.72 -13.45 7.01
N GLY A 85 -7.44 -14.72 6.75
CA GLY A 85 -8.04 -15.85 7.43
C GLY A 85 -6.96 -16.84 7.85
N CYS A 86 -7.14 -17.49 8.99
CA CYS A 86 -6.21 -18.52 9.45
C CYS A 86 -6.95 -19.69 10.12
N ARG A 87 -6.26 -20.80 10.33
CA ARG A 87 -6.75 -21.87 11.22
C ARG A 87 -6.73 -21.37 12.66
N ARG A 88 -7.60 -21.95 13.51
CA ARG A 88 -7.65 -21.63 14.93
C ARG A 88 -6.29 -21.86 15.60
N ASN A 89 -5.95 -20.97 16.52
CA ASN A 89 -4.72 -21.04 17.32
C ASN A 89 -3.43 -21.05 16.46
N LYS A 90 -3.45 -20.38 15.31
CA LYS A 90 -2.24 -20.20 14.51
C LYS A 90 -1.32 -19.21 15.20
N GLU A 91 -0.04 -19.55 15.31
CA GLU A 91 0.96 -18.70 15.93
C GLU A 91 1.16 -17.37 15.16
N ALA A 92 1.34 -16.29 15.90
CA ALA A 92 1.41 -14.94 15.34
C ALA A 92 2.60 -14.75 14.39
N ASP A 93 3.76 -15.29 14.72
CA ASP A 93 4.97 -15.22 13.89
C ASP A 93 4.80 -15.92 12.54
N VAL A 94 4.04 -17.02 12.52
CA VAL A 94 3.72 -17.71 11.26
C VAL A 94 2.76 -16.88 10.42
N ILE A 95 1.74 -16.27 11.05
CA ILE A 95 0.78 -15.38 10.37
C ILE A 95 1.52 -14.17 9.79
N GLU A 96 2.39 -13.54 10.57
CA GLU A 96 3.19 -12.39 10.13
C GLU A 96 4.09 -12.73 8.95
N LYS A 97 4.76 -13.88 9.02
CA LYS A 97 5.61 -14.36 7.92
C LYS A 97 4.81 -14.55 6.63
N GLU A 98 3.67 -15.22 6.69
CA GLU A 98 2.81 -15.44 5.54
C GLU A 98 2.27 -14.11 4.97
N ALA A 99 1.84 -13.18 5.83
CA ALA A 99 1.43 -11.84 5.44
C ALA A 99 2.56 -11.09 4.73
N SER A 100 3.76 -11.13 5.30
CA SER A 100 4.94 -10.47 4.73
C SER A 100 5.35 -11.04 3.38
N VAL A 101 5.26 -12.37 3.21
CA VAL A 101 5.51 -13.04 1.92
C VAL A 101 4.47 -12.61 0.89
N CYS A 102 3.19 -12.67 1.23
CA CYS A 102 2.11 -12.28 0.33
C CYS A 102 2.26 -10.82 -0.15
N LEU A 103 2.57 -9.89 0.75
CA LEU A 103 2.82 -8.49 0.39
C LEU A 103 4.07 -8.32 -0.47
N ALA A 104 5.13 -9.07 -0.18
CA ALA A 104 6.35 -9.06 -0.99
C ALA A 104 6.12 -9.59 -2.41
N ASP A 105 5.37 -10.67 -2.56
CA ASP A 105 5.00 -11.25 -3.86
C ASP A 105 4.11 -10.30 -4.67
N ALA A 106 3.30 -9.49 -4.00
CA ALA A 106 2.50 -8.42 -4.60
C ALA A 106 3.28 -7.11 -4.82
N ASP A 107 4.58 -7.09 -4.54
CA ASP A 107 5.43 -5.88 -4.62
C ASP A 107 5.00 -4.74 -3.67
N ILE A 108 4.32 -5.06 -2.56
CA ILE A 108 3.78 -4.07 -1.60
C ILE A 108 4.65 -4.01 -0.35
N TYR A 109 4.89 -2.79 0.15
CA TYR A 109 5.51 -2.57 1.45
C TYR A 109 4.54 -2.95 2.59
N SER A 110 5.02 -3.64 3.63
CA SER A 110 4.19 -3.92 4.82
C SER A 110 3.71 -2.65 5.53
N GLN A 111 4.51 -1.58 5.47
CA GLN A 111 4.15 -0.26 6.00
C GLN A 111 2.98 0.40 5.26
N ALA A 112 2.63 -0.08 4.06
CA ALA A 112 1.46 0.39 3.32
C ALA A 112 0.14 -0.16 3.89
N VAL A 113 0.20 -1.18 4.74
CA VAL A 113 -1.01 -1.75 5.36
C VAL A 113 -1.54 -0.80 6.42
N GLU A 114 -2.76 -0.30 6.23
CA GLU A 114 -3.43 0.60 7.18
C GLU A 114 -4.32 -0.14 8.17
N LYS A 115 -4.86 -1.30 7.78
CA LYS A 115 -5.73 -2.12 8.64
C LYS A 115 -5.71 -3.59 8.24
N LEU A 116 -5.94 -4.45 9.23
CA LEU A 116 -6.15 -5.88 9.08
C LEU A 116 -7.65 -6.17 9.15
N THR A 117 -8.16 -7.02 8.25
CA THR A 117 -9.58 -7.37 8.22
C THR A 117 -9.82 -8.86 8.18
N SER A 118 -10.96 -9.32 8.72
CA SER A 118 -11.37 -10.72 8.72
C SER A 118 -12.87 -10.87 8.92
N ILE A 119 -13.33 -12.12 9.08
CA ILE A 119 -14.71 -12.45 9.50
C ILE A 119 -14.83 -12.45 11.04
N SER A 120 -16.01 -12.11 11.58
CA SER A 120 -16.29 -11.96 13.01
C SER A 120 -15.95 -13.18 13.87
N ILE A 121 -16.06 -14.40 13.34
CA ILE A 121 -15.64 -15.63 14.03
C ILE A 121 -14.12 -15.68 14.34
N LYS A 122 -13.35 -14.75 13.77
CA LYS A 122 -11.89 -14.59 13.96
C LYS A 122 -11.53 -13.43 14.89
N LYS A 123 -12.50 -12.70 15.42
CA LYS A 123 -12.25 -11.52 16.28
C LYS A 123 -11.37 -11.84 17.50
N ASP A 124 -11.52 -13.05 18.07
CA ASP A 124 -10.79 -13.50 19.25
C ASP A 124 -9.57 -14.38 18.90
N GLU A 125 -9.13 -14.39 17.65
CA GLU A 125 -7.96 -15.15 17.20
C GLU A 125 -6.68 -14.42 17.61
N VAL A 126 -6.02 -14.93 18.66
CA VAL A 126 -4.85 -14.32 19.31
C VAL A 126 -3.74 -13.99 18.30
N GLY A 127 -3.51 -14.86 17.31
CA GLY A 127 -2.49 -14.64 16.29
C GLY A 127 -2.76 -13.43 15.40
N LEU A 128 -4.01 -13.18 15.02
CA LEU A 128 -4.40 -12.01 14.22
C LEU A 128 -4.39 -10.72 15.05
N GLN A 129 -4.87 -10.79 16.30
CA GLN A 129 -4.80 -9.66 17.22
C GLN A 129 -3.36 -9.22 17.44
N LYS A 130 -2.46 -10.19 17.70
CA LYS A 130 -1.05 -9.94 17.92
C LYS A 130 -0.35 -9.33 16.70
N LEU A 131 -0.65 -9.82 15.49
CA LEU A 131 -0.16 -9.22 14.25
C LEU A 131 -0.57 -7.75 14.13
N ALA A 132 -1.85 -7.44 14.38
CA ALA A 132 -2.36 -6.08 14.31
C ALA A 132 -1.69 -5.16 15.34
N GLU A 133 -1.49 -5.66 16.58
CA GLU A 133 -0.76 -4.94 17.62
C GLU A 133 0.71 -4.65 17.22
N ASP A 134 1.42 -5.66 16.73
CA ASP A 134 2.84 -5.54 16.35
C ASP A 134 3.03 -4.57 15.17
N TRP A 135 2.12 -4.58 14.22
CA TRP A 135 2.10 -3.65 13.10
C TRP A 135 1.46 -2.29 13.43
N ARG A 136 0.86 -2.15 14.63
CA ARG A 136 0.17 -0.94 15.10
C ARG A 136 -0.95 -0.48 14.18
N ILE A 137 -1.71 -1.43 13.66
CA ILE A 137 -2.85 -1.20 12.79
C ILE A 137 -4.14 -1.73 13.43
N PRO A 138 -5.31 -1.19 13.11
CA PRO A 138 -6.58 -1.71 13.60
C PRO A 138 -6.87 -3.10 13.02
N PHE A 139 -7.48 -3.97 13.83
CA PHE A 139 -8.06 -5.24 13.41
C PHE A 139 -9.58 -5.10 13.38
N ILE A 140 -10.17 -5.19 12.20
CA ILE A 140 -11.62 -5.02 11.96
C ILE A 140 -12.18 -6.34 11.47
N THR A 141 -13.36 -6.72 12.00
CA THR A 141 -14.04 -7.93 11.57
C THR A 141 -15.46 -7.62 11.11
N PHE A 142 -15.91 -8.36 10.10
CA PHE A 142 -17.24 -8.23 9.49
C PHE A 142 -18.06 -9.49 9.73
N GLU A 143 -19.39 -9.35 9.83
CA GLU A 143 -20.29 -10.48 9.91
C GLU A 143 -20.43 -11.18 8.54
N GLU A 144 -20.89 -12.43 8.56
CA GLU A 144 -21.12 -13.23 7.35
C GLU A 144 -22.02 -12.50 6.35
N GLU A 145 -23.07 -11.89 6.86
CA GLU A 145 -24.04 -11.14 6.05
C GLU A 145 -23.37 -9.95 5.35
N GLU A 146 -22.55 -9.17 6.05
CA GLU A 146 -21.79 -8.06 5.47
C GLU A 146 -20.85 -8.55 4.38
N LEU A 147 -20.08 -9.60 4.63
CA LEU A 147 -19.18 -10.21 3.64
C LEU A 147 -19.93 -10.70 2.40
N SER A 148 -21.14 -11.23 2.55
CA SER A 148 -21.94 -11.71 1.42
C SER A 148 -22.37 -10.59 0.46
N HIS A 149 -22.50 -9.36 0.98
CA HIS A 149 -22.90 -8.16 0.22
C HIS A 149 -21.70 -7.40 -0.38
N ALA A 150 -20.46 -7.80 -0.09
CA ALA A 150 -19.30 -7.18 -0.72
C ALA A 150 -19.39 -7.33 -2.24
N GLU A 151 -19.28 -6.20 -2.95
CA GLU A 151 -19.32 -6.15 -4.41
C GLU A 151 -17.95 -6.49 -4.99
N GLY A 152 -17.93 -7.25 -6.08
CA GLY A 152 -16.71 -7.64 -6.80
C GLY A 152 -16.69 -9.10 -7.22
N GLU A 153 -15.65 -9.45 -7.98
CA GLU A 153 -15.35 -10.84 -8.35
C GLU A 153 -14.32 -11.39 -7.35
N PHE A 154 -14.66 -12.51 -6.73
CA PHE A 154 -13.83 -13.10 -5.66
C PHE A 154 -13.47 -14.54 -5.99
N THR A 155 -12.28 -14.96 -5.62
CA THR A 155 -11.82 -16.34 -5.79
C THR A 155 -12.61 -17.30 -4.91
N PRO A 156 -13.44 -18.21 -5.47
CA PRO A 156 -14.30 -19.06 -4.67
C PRO A 156 -13.53 -20.17 -3.95
N SER A 157 -13.92 -20.48 -2.71
CA SER A 157 -13.42 -21.61 -1.93
C SER A 157 -14.57 -22.35 -1.26
N GLU A 158 -14.86 -23.56 -1.74
CA GLU A 158 -15.89 -24.42 -1.16
C GLU A 158 -15.62 -24.79 0.30
N PHE A 159 -14.34 -24.93 0.66
CA PHE A 159 -13.93 -25.17 2.04
C PHE A 159 -14.28 -24.00 2.95
N VAL A 160 -13.96 -22.78 2.52
CA VAL A 160 -14.26 -21.55 3.26
C VAL A 160 -15.79 -21.40 3.39
N LYS A 161 -16.53 -21.57 2.30
CA LYS A 161 -17.99 -21.50 2.29
C LYS A 161 -18.66 -22.45 3.28
N LYS A 162 -18.17 -23.69 3.38
CA LYS A 162 -18.70 -24.68 4.33
C LYS A 162 -18.53 -24.28 5.79
N ILE A 163 -17.49 -23.51 6.12
CA ILE A 163 -17.17 -23.13 7.50
C ILE A 163 -17.75 -21.77 7.87
N THR A 164 -17.77 -20.83 6.93
CA THR A 164 -18.04 -19.41 7.18
C THR A 164 -19.32 -18.90 6.53
N GLY A 165 -19.98 -19.73 5.69
CA GLY A 165 -21.15 -19.31 4.92
C GLY A 165 -20.81 -18.55 3.62
N VAL A 166 -19.68 -17.89 3.55
CA VAL A 166 -19.21 -17.15 2.37
C VAL A 166 -18.08 -17.89 1.66
N ASN A 167 -18.00 -17.79 0.34
CA ASN A 167 -17.02 -18.49 -0.47
C ASN A 167 -15.61 -17.86 -0.46
N ASN A 168 -15.48 -16.66 0.08
CA ASN A 168 -14.21 -15.95 0.26
C ASN A 168 -14.32 -14.97 1.43
N VAL A 169 -13.43 -15.08 2.39
CA VAL A 169 -13.38 -14.17 3.55
C VAL A 169 -12.34 -13.07 3.32
N CYS A 170 -11.13 -13.44 2.88
CA CYS A 170 -9.99 -12.52 2.81
C CYS A 170 -10.25 -11.36 1.85
N GLU A 171 -10.55 -11.67 0.59
CA GLU A 171 -10.78 -10.63 -0.43
C GLU A 171 -12.01 -9.78 -0.10
N ARG A 172 -13.12 -10.42 0.34
CA ARG A 172 -14.35 -9.70 0.71
C ARG A 172 -14.14 -8.77 1.90
N SER A 173 -13.46 -9.23 2.95
CA SER A 173 -13.18 -8.38 4.10
C SER A 173 -12.21 -7.24 3.77
N ALA A 174 -11.26 -7.46 2.86
CA ALA A 174 -10.39 -6.40 2.37
C ALA A 174 -11.18 -5.33 1.61
N VAL A 175 -12.09 -5.71 0.73
CA VAL A 175 -12.96 -4.79 -0.03
C VAL A 175 -13.86 -3.98 0.88
N LEU A 176 -14.49 -4.62 1.89
CA LEU A 176 -15.34 -3.90 2.85
C LEU A 176 -14.53 -2.98 3.77
N GLY A 177 -13.26 -3.27 3.99
CA GLY A 177 -12.36 -2.44 4.78
C GLY A 177 -11.76 -1.27 4.02
N ALA A 178 -11.78 -1.29 2.68
CA ALA A 178 -11.24 -0.22 1.84
C ALA A 178 -12.21 0.95 1.77
#